data_cb82af67e23f04aab7ac2c7ec61a58f1
#
_entry.id   cb82af67e23f04aab7ac2c7ec61a58f1
#
_cell.length_a   1.000
_cell.length_b   1.000
_cell.length_c   1.000
_cell.angle_alpha   90.00
_cell.angle_beta   90.00
_cell.angle_gamma   90.00
#
_symmetry.space_group_name_H-M   'P 1'
#
loop_
_entity.id
_entity.type
_entity.pdbx_description
1 polymer ?
#
loop_
_entity_poly.entity_id
_entity_poly.type
_entity_poly.pdbx_seq_one_letter_code
_entity_poly.pdbx_strand_id
1 'polypeptide(L)' 'MIFFGKLKFEGGYLNGKKHGKGKEYNPKGELLFEGEYLNGERHGKGKEYNDNGDLIFEGEYLNGKRK' A
#
# COMPACT_ATOMS: atom_id res chain seq x y z
N MET A 1 10.13 -25.72 1.24
CA MET A 1 8.91 -25.27 1.92
C MET A 1 8.16 -24.28 1.04
N ILE A 2 6.89 -24.53 0.88
CA ILE A 2 6.05 -23.62 0.11
C ILE A 2 5.59 -22.51 1.03
N PHE A 3 5.85 -21.29 0.63
CA PHE A 3 5.45 -20.13 1.41
C PHE A 3 4.22 -19.47 0.78
N PHE A 4 3.12 -19.49 1.50
CA PHE A 4 1.90 -18.83 1.09
C PHE A 4 1.80 -17.51 1.84
N GLY A 5 2.56 -16.54 1.36
CA GLY A 5 2.49 -15.23 1.95
C GLY A 5 1.28 -14.46 1.44
N LYS A 6 0.81 -13.55 2.26
CA LYS A 6 -0.23 -12.60 1.88
C LYS A 6 0.38 -11.21 1.87
N LEU A 7 -0.24 -10.32 1.13
CA LEU A 7 0.13 -8.91 1.22
C LEU A 7 -0.07 -8.45 2.65
N LYS A 8 0.91 -7.76 3.19
CA LYS A 8 0.84 -7.21 4.54
C LYS A 8 0.61 -5.72 4.48
N PHE A 9 -0.18 -5.24 5.41
CA PHE A 9 -0.41 -3.82 5.57
C PHE A 9 0.06 -3.37 6.94
N GLU A 10 0.75 -2.23 6.98
CA GLU A 10 1.18 -1.62 8.23
C GLU A 10 0.74 -0.16 8.21
N GLY A 11 -0.09 0.23 9.15
CA GLY A 11 -0.59 1.59 9.20
C GLY A 11 -1.82 1.74 10.05
N GLY A 12 -2.54 2.83 9.83
CA GLY A 12 -3.70 3.17 10.63
C GLY A 12 -4.96 2.44 10.19
N TYR A 13 -5.87 2.29 11.13
CA TYR A 13 -7.20 1.74 10.88
C TYR A 13 -8.24 2.62 11.57
N LEU A 14 -9.39 2.73 10.93
CA LEU A 14 -10.55 3.39 11.51
C LEU A 14 -11.77 2.56 11.18
N ASN A 15 -12.51 2.14 12.22
CA ASN A 15 -13.69 1.31 12.06
C ASN A 15 -13.40 0.04 11.24
N GLY A 16 -12.24 -0.57 11.50
CA GLY A 16 -11.83 -1.80 10.84
C GLY A 16 -11.30 -1.66 9.42
N LYS A 17 -11.19 -0.44 8.92
CA LYS A 17 -10.70 -0.18 7.56
C LYS A 17 -9.40 0.61 7.60
N LYS A 18 -8.54 0.36 6.61
CA LYS A 18 -7.30 1.11 6.47
C LYS A 18 -7.61 2.61 6.36
N HIS A 19 -6.87 3.41 7.12
CA HIS A 19 -7.12 4.83 7.20
C HIS A 19 -5.85 5.57 7.57
N GLY A 20 -5.65 6.76 6.99
CA GLY A 20 -4.46 7.55 7.27
C GLY A 20 -3.25 7.00 6.52
N LYS A 21 -2.08 7.13 7.09
CA LYS A 21 -0.85 6.69 6.43
C LYS A 21 -0.64 5.21 6.61
N GLY A 22 -0.14 4.56 5.57
CA GLY A 22 0.15 3.15 5.63
C GLY A 22 1.12 2.68 4.57
N LYS A 23 1.55 1.43 4.73
CA LYS A 23 2.48 0.75 3.82
C LYS A 23 1.96 -0.62 3.51
N GLU A 24 2.16 -1.05 2.26
CA GLU A 24 1.83 -2.40 1.83
C GLU A 24 3.09 -3.12 1.41
N TYR A 25 3.20 -4.38 1.81
CA TYR A 25 4.36 -5.21 1.52
C TYR A 25 3.92 -6.47 0.79
N ASN A 26 4.79 -6.99 -0.09
CA ASN A 26 4.53 -8.28 -0.71
C ASN A 26 4.84 -9.41 0.31
N PRO A 27 4.53 -10.67 -0.03
CA PRO A 27 4.80 -11.79 0.87
C PRO A 27 6.25 -11.94 1.27
N LYS A 28 7.18 -11.41 0.50
CA LYS A 28 8.60 -11.45 0.83
C LYS A 28 9.02 -10.32 1.77
N GLY A 29 8.10 -9.42 2.10
CA GLY A 29 8.41 -8.31 2.98
C GLY A 29 8.93 -7.08 2.27
N GLU A 30 8.86 -7.05 0.95
CA GLU A 30 9.31 -5.91 0.17
C GLU A 30 8.23 -4.86 0.06
N LEU A 31 8.59 -3.60 0.19
CA LEU A 31 7.64 -2.48 0.13
C LEU A 31 7.08 -2.31 -1.28
N LEU A 32 5.76 -2.36 -1.40
CA LEU A 32 5.06 -2.17 -2.67
C LEU A 32 4.40 -0.81 -2.79
N PHE A 33 3.91 -0.28 -1.68
CA PHE A 33 3.19 0.98 -1.68
C PHE A 33 3.35 1.67 -0.33
N GLU A 34 3.46 2.99 -0.38
CA GLU A 34 3.52 3.82 0.81
C GLU A 34 2.70 5.07 0.53
N GLY A 35 1.72 5.34 1.38
CA GLY A 35 0.89 6.51 1.16
C GLY A 35 -0.30 6.59 2.09
N GLU A 36 -1.33 7.26 1.61
CA GLU A 36 -2.52 7.53 2.41
C GLU A 36 -3.68 6.62 2.01
N TYR A 37 -4.55 6.36 2.97
CA TYR A 37 -5.71 5.49 2.81
C TYR A 37 -6.96 6.17 3.34
N LEU A 38 -8.09 5.87 2.72
CA LEU A 38 -9.39 6.31 3.17
C LEU A 38 -10.38 5.20 2.90
N ASN A 39 -11.11 4.78 3.96
CA ASN A 39 -12.11 3.72 3.86
C ASN A 39 -11.58 2.44 3.22
N GLY A 40 -10.36 2.07 3.54
CA GLY A 40 -9.75 0.84 3.07
C GLY A 40 -9.06 0.95 1.72
N GLU A 41 -9.15 2.09 1.05
CA GLU A 41 -8.57 2.26 -0.28
C GLU A 41 -7.48 3.31 -0.28
N ARG A 42 -6.55 3.17 -1.22
CA ARG A 42 -5.52 4.18 -1.44
C ARG A 42 -6.20 5.49 -1.84
N HIS A 43 -5.76 6.57 -1.23
CA HIS A 43 -6.37 7.87 -1.46
C HIS A 43 -5.35 8.96 -1.12
N GLY A 44 -5.36 10.07 -1.88
CA GLY A 44 -4.38 11.11 -1.64
C GLY A 44 -3.02 10.75 -2.19
N LYS A 45 -1.97 11.15 -1.51
CA LYS A 45 -0.60 10.96 -2.03
C LYS A 45 -0.08 9.57 -1.75
N GLY A 46 0.65 9.01 -2.70
CA GLY A 46 1.27 7.71 -2.53
C GLY A 46 2.41 7.45 -3.48
N LYS A 47 3.17 6.40 -3.16
CA LYS A 47 4.31 5.93 -3.94
C LYS A 47 4.19 4.44 -4.14
N GLU A 48 4.43 3.99 -5.36
CA GLU A 48 4.45 2.56 -5.67
C GLU A 48 5.85 2.12 -6.08
N TYR A 49 6.18 0.90 -5.70
CA TYR A 49 7.49 0.30 -5.98
C TYR A 49 7.31 -1.04 -6.67
N ASN A 50 8.27 -1.41 -7.53
CA ASN A 50 8.27 -2.72 -8.15
C ASN A 50 9.01 -3.73 -7.27
N ASP A 51 9.12 -4.97 -7.74
CA ASP A 51 9.76 -6.04 -6.97
C ASP A 51 11.26 -5.82 -6.74
N ASN A 52 11.86 -4.94 -7.50
CA ASN A 52 13.28 -4.60 -7.34
C ASN A 52 13.49 -3.44 -6.37
N GLY A 53 12.40 -2.90 -5.81
CA GLY A 53 12.48 -1.78 -4.90
C GLY A 53 12.55 -0.42 -5.58
N ASP A 54 12.40 -0.38 -6.89
CA ASP A 54 12.44 0.87 -7.63
C ASP A 54 11.10 1.59 -7.56
N LEU A 55 11.15 2.91 -7.38
CA LEU A 55 9.95 3.74 -7.41
C LEU A 55 9.43 3.80 -8.84
N ILE A 56 8.20 3.31 -9.05
CA ILE A 56 7.59 3.28 -10.38
C ILE A 56 6.47 4.28 -10.55
N PHE A 57 5.95 4.81 -9.46
CA PHE A 57 4.91 5.83 -9.54
C PHE A 57 4.87 6.63 -8.25
N GLU A 58 4.74 7.91 -8.38
CA GLU A 58 4.55 8.81 -7.25
C GLU A 58 3.52 9.85 -7.67
N GLY A 59 2.43 9.95 -6.92
CA GLY A 59 1.37 10.88 -7.28
C GLY A 59 0.14 10.69 -6.41
N GLU A 60 -1.00 11.03 -6.96
CA GLU A 60 -2.24 10.97 -6.21
C GLU A 60 -3.11 9.78 -6.61
N TYR A 61 -3.91 9.34 -5.65
CA TYR A 61 -4.83 8.22 -5.80
C TYR A 61 -6.23 8.67 -5.48
N LEU A 62 -7.19 8.05 -6.15
CA LEU A 62 -8.60 8.26 -5.88
C LEU A 62 -9.31 6.91 -5.98
N ASN A 63 -10.00 6.52 -4.90
CA ASN A 63 -10.75 5.27 -4.85
C ASN A 63 -9.91 4.05 -5.24
N GLY A 64 -8.69 4.00 -4.72
CA GLY A 64 -7.79 2.88 -4.92
C GLY A 64 -6.98 2.90 -6.20
N LYS A 65 -7.21 3.88 -7.06
CA LYS A 65 -6.58 3.95 -8.38
C LYS A 65 -5.74 5.21 -8.52
N ARG A 66 -4.72 5.14 -9.36
CA ARG A 66 -3.95 6.32 -9.72
C ARG A 66 -4.87 7.36 -10.36
N LYS A 67 -4.71 8.56 -9.90
CA LYS A 67 -5.50 9.68 -10.38
C LYS A 67 -4.95 10.25 -11.67
#